data_442544d15be75adb6850bc208971eece
#
_entry.id   442544d15be75adb6850bc208971eece
#
_cell.length_a   1.000
_cell.length_b   1.000
_cell.length_c   1.000
_cell.angle_alpha   90.00
_cell.angle_beta   90.00
_cell.angle_gamma   90.00
#
_symmetry.space_group_name_H-M   'P 1'
#
loop_
_entity.id
_entity.type
_entity.pdbx_description
1 polymer ?
#
loop_
_entity_poly.entity_id
_entity_poly.type
_entity_poly.pdbx_seq_one_letter_code
_entity_poly.pdbx_strand_id
1 'polypeptide(L)'
;MPNLVFYDFETCSSNVSYGQIIQAAAVLVNDNFQELDRYEARCKLSPGIVPEAMALLVNKTTPKVLKETNLSHYQMLRQLIDKFKEWKNSTFIGYNSINFDEEFLRRTLFKNLEYPYLTNTNGNERGDLFSLARACHLYYPDCIKTPISDKNNPVFKLEKLAPMNDIKHDKAHSAMGDVLATIEIAKLLNKKAPNVWKASLMTTNKDKSFQLIKNEQLFCTDFFYYGKSVPFVLTFVCQHPQWGYPMCFDLKADPSYYLNLSIQELKKELLLKKENLQNLPITKLHLK
;
A
#
# COMPACT_ATOMS: atom_id res chain seq x y z
N MET A 1 -6.47 16.78 10.25
CA MET A 1 -5.98 15.42 9.97
C MET A 1 -4.47 15.38 10.17
N PRO A 2 -3.83 14.22 10.40
CA PRO A 2 -2.37 14.15 10.40
C PRO A 2 -1.84 14.58 9.03
N ASN A 3 -0.60 15.08 9.00
CA ASN A 3 0.09 15.33 7.74
C ASN A 3 0.27 14.03 6.97
N LEU A 4 0.43 14.12 5.66
CA LEU A 4 0.68 12.99 4.77
C LEU A 4 2.11 13.07 4.25
N VAL A 5 2.81 11.94 4.25
CA VAL A 5 4.13 11.79 3.64
C VAL A 5 3.98 10.89 2.43
N PHE A 6 4.09 11.43 1.24
CA PHE A 6 4.16 10.64 0.03
C PHE A 6 5.60 10.29 -0.27
N TYR A 7 5.88 9.01 -0.56
CA TYR A 7 7.25 8.54 -0.79
C TYR A 7 7.30 7.43 -1.84
N ASP A 8 8.47 7.30 -2.45
CA ASP A 8 8.79 6.31 -3.45
C ASP A 8 10.29 6.02 -3.49
N PHE A 9 10.67 4.79 -3.84
CA PHE A 9 12.07 4.35 -3.92
C PHE A 9 12.36 3.69 -5.26
N GLU A 10 13.48 4.10 -5.87
CA GLU A 10 14.06 3.35 -6.97
C GLU A 10 15.11 2.37 -6.43
N THR A 11 15.09 1.16 -6.94
CA THR A 11 15.95 0.08 -6.47
C THR A 11 16.84 -0.48 -7.59
N CYS A 12 17.97 -1.06 -7.24
CA CYS A 12 18.85 -1.70 -8.22
C CYS A 12 18.44 -3.14 -8.59
N SER A 13 17.39 -3.66 -7.99
CA SER A 13 16.90 -5.03 -8.17
C SER A 13 15.47 -5.14 -7.66
N SER A 14 14.70 -6.07 -8.18
CA SER A 14 13.38 -6.45 -7.63
C SER A 14 13.47 -7.33 -6.38
N ASN A 15 14.65 -7.88 -6.09
CA ASN A 15 14.88 -8.77 -4.95
C ASN A 15 15.18 -7.97 -3.69
N VAL A 16 14.24 -7.92 -2.76
CA VAL A 16 14.36 -7.19 -1.48
C VAL A 16 15.49 -7.69 -0.57
N SER A 17 15.95 -8.93 -0.73
CA SER A 17 17.02 -9.50 0.09
C SER A 17 18.41 -9.08 -0.35
N TYR A 18 18.61 -8.88 -1.65
CA TYR A 18 19.91 -8.57 -2.25
C TYR A 18 19.97 -7.19 -2.90
N GLY A 19 18.81 -6.61 -3.23
CA GLY A 19 18.74 -5.28 -3.83
C GLY A 19 19.05 -4.16 -2.84
N GLN A 20 19.31 -2.99 -3.41
CA GLN A 20 19.61 -1.76 -2.68
C GLN A 20 18.70 -0.64 -3.20
N ILE A 21 18.20 0.21 -2.30
CA ILE A 21 17.57 1.48 -2.66
C ILE A 21 18.66 2.39 -3.23
N ILE A 22 18.49 2.89 -4.45
CA ILE A 22 19.47 3.74 -5.14
C ILE A 22 18.98 5.19 -5.28
N GLN A 23 17.68 5.43 -5.19
CA GLN A 23 17.08 6.75 -5.09
C GLN A 23 15.91 6.69 -4.12
N ALA A 24 15.76 7.72 -3.30
CA ALA A 24 14.64 7.89 -2.39
C ALA A 24 14.09 9.30 -2.56
N ALA A 25 12.77 9.40 -2.64
CA ALA A 25 12.05 10.68 -2.65
C ALA A 25 10.87 10.63 -1.69
N ALA A 26 10.61 11.75 -1.03
CA ALA A 26 9.45 11.90 -0.17
C ALA A 26 9.03 13.38 -0.10
N VAL A 27 7.73 13.61 0.03
CA VAL A 27 7.14 14.95 0.16
C VAL A 27 6.15 14.92 1.32
N LEU A 28 6.36 15.83 2.27
CA LEU A 28 5.43 16.10 3.36
C LEU A 28 4.40 17.12 2.90
N VAL A 29 3.12 16.79 3.04
CA VAL A 29 2.01 17.70 2.74
C VAL A 29 1.05 17.81 3.93
N ASN A 30 0.34 18.94 4.03
CA ASN A 30 -0.77 19.08 4.96
C ASN A 30 -2.06 18.41 4.41
N ASP A 31 -3.15 18.50 5.16
CA ASP A 31 -4.47 17.95 4.80
C ASP A 31 -5.10 18.59 3.55
N ASN A 32 -4.60 19.75 3.11
CA ASN A 32 -4.97 20.42 1.86
C ASN A 32 -4.00 20.09 0.71
N PHE A 33 -3.10 19.11 0.88
CA PHE A 33 -2.05 18.74 -0.07
C PHE A 33 -1.10 19.88 -0.43
N GLN A 34 -0.93 20.85 0.45
CA GLN A 34 0.13 21.87 0.30
C GLN A 34 1.45 21.28 0.78
N GLU A 35 2.46 21.36 -0.03
CA GLU A 35 3.79 20.91 0.31
C GLU A 35 4.37 21.72 1.47
N LEU A 36 4.84 21.02 2.50
CA LEU A 36 5.49 21.59 3.67
C LEU A 36 7.00 21.39 3.64
N ASP A 37 7.45 20.23 3.15
CA ASP A 37 8.85 19.86 3.05
C ASP A 37 9.04 18.73 2.05
N ARG A 38 10.27 18.52 1.57
CA ARG A 38 10.62 17.40 0.69
C ARG A 38 12.01 16.87 0.94
N TYR A 39 12.20 15.65 0.54
CA TYR A 39 13.48 14.97 0.51
C TYR A 39 13.66 14.27 -0.82
N GLU A 40 14.82 14.39 -1.42
CA GLU A 40 15.23 13.60 -2.57
C GLU A 40 16.74 13.36 -2.50
N ALA A 41 17.15 12.11 -2.64
CA ALA A 41 18.56 11.78 -2.72
C ALA A 41 18.78 10.52 -3.56
N ARG A 42 19.97 10.43 -4.15
CA ARG A 42 20.48 9.26 -4.86
C ARG A 42 21.80 8.85 -4.24
N CYS A 43 22.03 7.53 -4.16
CA CYS A 43 23.30 7.02 -3.65
C CYS A 43 24.00 6.12 -4.67
N LYS A 44 25.30 5.94 -4.47
CA LYS A 44 26.09 4.93 -5.17
C LYS A 44 25.80 3.51 -4.66
N LEU A 45 26.10 2.52 -5.46
CA LEU A 45 26.02 1.13 -5.01
C LEU A 45 27.06 0.83 -3.93
N SER A 46 26.66 0.08 -2.95
CA SER A 46 27.58 -0.47 -1.93
C SER A 46 28.51 -1.50 -2.56
N PRO A 47 29.75 -1.68 -2.06
CA PRO A 47 30.65 -2.71 -2.54
C PRO A 47 29.99 -4.09 -2.53
N GLY A 48 30.15 -4.84 -3.61
CA GLY A 48 29.59 -6.19 -3.77
C GLY A 48 28.14 -6.25 -4.24
N ILE A 49 27.43 -5.14 -4.33
CA ILE A 49 26.06 -5.11 -4.90
C ILE A 49 26.15 -5.07 -6.43
N VAL A 50 25.53 -6.07 -7.06
CA VAL A 50 25.40 -6.17 -8.52
C VAL A 50 23.97 -5.79 -8.90
N PRO A 51 23.74 -4.71 -9.67
CA PRO A 51 22.41 -4.31 -10.05
C PRO A 51 21.83 -5.23 -11.14
N GLU A 52 20.53 -5.43 -11.12
CA GLU A 52 19.80 -6.08 -12.20
C GLU A 52 19.66 -5.12 -13.40
N ALA A 53 20.04 -5.56 -14.59
CA ALA A 53 19.97 -4.72 -15.79
C ALA A 53 18.54 -4.22 -16.05
N MET A 54 17.53 -5.06 -15.84
CA MET A 54 16.12 -4.68 -16.02
C MET A 54 15.67 -3.60 -15.04
N ALA A 55 16.11 -3.65 -13.79
CA ALA A 55 15.79 -2.61 -12.80
C ALA A 55 16.38 -1.25 -13.22
N LEU A 56 17.64 -1.24 -13.67
CA LEU A 56 18.29 -0.02 -14.17
C LEU A 56 17.65 0.52 -15.45
N LEU A 57 17.17 -0.35 -16.33
CA LEU A 57 16.45 0.06 -17.55
C LEU A 57 15.10 0.69 -17.19
N VAL A 58 14.34 0.08 -16.27
CA VAL A 58 13.03 0.59 -15.83
C VAL A 58 13.18 1.97 -15.18
N ASN A 59 14.08 2.13 -14.23
CA ASN A 59 14.27 3.41 -13.53
C ASN A 59 15.23 4.37 -14.25
N LYS A 60 15.59 4.06 -15.51
CA LYS A 60 16.42 4.89 -16.39
C LYS A 60 17.76 5.33 -15.74
N THR A 61 18.28 4.51 -14.81
CA THR A 61 19.52 4.79 -14.11
C THR A 61 20.68 4.10 -14.81
N THR A 62 21.70 4.88 -15.16
CA THR A 62 22.91 4.32 -15.78
C THR A 62 23.99 4.02 -14.74
N PRO A 63 24.89 3.06 -14.98
CA PRO A 63 26.03 2.82 -14.12
C PRO A 63 26.92 4.07 -13.92
N LYS A 64 26.95 4.96 -14.91
CA LYS A 64 27.67 6.23 -14.83
C LYS A 64 27.07 7.12 -13.74
N VAL A 65 25.75 7.31 -13.74
CA VAL A 65 25.03 8.11 -12.73
C VAL A 65 25.30 7.57 -11.32
N LEU A 66 25.27 6.24 -11.14
CA LEU A 66 25.55 5.63 -9.83
C LEU A 66 26.99 5.86 -9.36
N LYS A 67 27.98 5.85 -10.27
CA LYS A 67 29.38 6.12 -9.96
C LYS A 67 29.66 7.59 -9.62
N GLU A 68 28.97 8.52 -10.30
CA GLU A 68 29.13 9.97 -10.13
C GLU A 68 28.38 10.51 -8.89
N THR A 69 27.51 9.72 -8.29
CA THR A 69 26.79 10.11 -7.07
C THR A 69 27.73 10.16 -5.87
N ASN A 70 27.63 11.22 -5.07
CA ASN A 70 28.55 11.45 -3.93
C ASN A 70 28.15 10.67 -2.67
N LEU A 71 26.83 10.49 -2.43
CA LEU A 71 26.35 9.83 -1.21
C LEU A 71 26.57 8.33 -1.26
N SER A 72 27.06 7.77 -0.16
CA SER A 72 26.98 6.33 0.09
C SER A 72 25.53 5.94 0.42
N HIS A 73 25.19 4.67 0.28
CA HIS A 73 23.89 4.14 0.68
C HIS A 73 23.56 4.45 2.16
N TYR A 74 24.54 4.28 3.05
CA TYR A 74 24.39 4.58 4.46
C TYR A 74 24.09 6.06 4.72
N GLN A 75 24.80 6.99 4.06
CA GLN A 75 24.54 8.43 4.22
C GLN A 75 23.13 8.81 3.74
N MET A 76 22.70 8.31 2.57
CA MET A 76 21.34 8.53 2.08
C MET A 76 20.31 7.99 3.06
N LEU A 77 20.49 6.76 3.57
CA LEU A 77 19.61 6.16 4.54
C LEU A 77 19.53 6.98 5.84
N ARG A 78 20.65 7.47 6.36
CA ARG A 78 20.66 8.32 7.56
C ARG A 78 19.86 9.61 7.35
N GLN A 79 20.05 10.28 6.22
CA GLN A 79 19.29 11.49 5.88
C GLN A 79 17.78 11.20 5.78
N LEU A 80 17.40 10.07 5.14
CA LEU A 80 16.00 9.66 5.04
C LEU A 80 15.39 9.38 6.42
N ILE A 81 16.10 8.66 7.28
CA ILE A 81 15.66 8.36 8.66
C ILE A 81 15.45 9.66 9.44
N ASP A 82 16.39 10.59 9.36
CA ASP A 82 16.30 11.85 10.09
C ASP A 82 15.08 12.66 9.61
N LYS A 83 14.84 12.72 8.29
CA LYS A 83 13.65 13.34 7.72
C LYS A 83 12.34 12.65 8.17
N PHE A 84 12.27 11.34 8.14
CA PHE A 84 11.07 10.61 8.58
C PHE A 84 10.82 10.74 10.09
N LYS A 85 11.86 10.89 10.91
CA LYS A 85 11.74 11.20 12.33
C LYS A 85 11.28 12.64 12.58
N GLU A 86 11.72 13.59 11.76
CA GLU A 86 11.26 14.98 11.79
C GLU A 86 9.76 15.07 11.45
N TRP A 87 9.32 14.29 10.45
CA TRP A 87 7.93 14.23 9.97
C TRP A 87 7.04 13.24 10.75
N LYS A 88 7.34 12.99 12.02
CA LYS A 88 6.57 12.09 12.89
C LYS A 88 5.09 12.46 13.01
N ASN A 89 4.27 11.51 13.46
CA ASN A 89 2.81 11.62 13.58
C ASN A 89 2.13 11.92 12.23
N SER A 90 2.66 11.34 11.16
CA SER A 90 2.14 11.46 9.81
C SER A 90 1.69 10.11 9.26
N THR A 91 0.85 10.16 8.23
CA THR A 91 0.50 8.96 7.45
C THR A 91 1.41 8.85 6.23
N PHE A 92 2.19 7.79 6.17
CA PHE A 92 3.10 7.48 5.07
C PHE A 92 2.34 6.74 3.96
N ILE A 93 2.36 7.28 2.75
CA ILE A 93 1.59 6.79 1.61
C ILE A 93 2.50 6.66 0.40
N GLY A 94 2.63 5.47 -0.13
CA GLY A 94 3.25 5.25 -1.44
C GLY A 94 2.27 4.66 -2.45
N TYR A 95 2.73 4.40 -3.64
CA TYR A 95 1.94 3.74 -4.69
C TYR A 95 2.37 2.29 -4.85
N ASN A 96 1.55 1.33 -4.40
CA ASN A 96 1.90 -0.09 -4.28
C ASN A 96 3.07 -0.35 -3.32
N SER A 97 3.28 0.57 -2.39
CA SER A 97 4.44 0.62 -1.50
C SER A 97 4.46 -0.44 -0.42
N ILE A 98 3.30 -0.89 0.07
CA ILE A 98 3.22 -1.90 1.15
C ILE A 98 3.88 -3.22 0.73
N ASN A 99 3.81 -3.57 -0.54
CA ASN A 99 4.36 -4.82 -1.04
C ASN A 99 5.77 -4.68 -1.64
N PHE A 100 6.28 -3.46 -1.83
CA PHE A 100 7.57 -3.21 -2.45
C PHE A 100 8.45 -2.26 -1.62
N ASP A 101 8.16 -0.98 -1.60
CA ASP A 101 8.98 0.05 -0.94
C ASP A 101 9.15 -0.20 0.55
N GLU A 102 8.08 -0.57 1.25
CA GLU A 102 8.11 -0.90 2.68
C GLU A 102 9.01 -2.11 2.97
N GLU A 103 8.99 -3.12 2.12
CA GLU A 103 9.85 -4.29 2.29
C GLU A 103 11.33 -3.94 2.05
N PHE A 104 11.63 -3.10 1.04
CA PHE A 104 12.99 -2.59 0.82
C PHE A 104 13.45 -1.73 1.97
N LEU A 105 12.62 -0.78 2.42
CA LEU A 105 12.96 0.10 3.55
C LEU A 105 13.21 -0.72 4.81
N ARG A 106 12.31 -1.61 5.16
CA ARG A 106 12.40 -2.46 6.35
C ARG A 106 13.68 -3.29 6.37
N ARG A 107 14.02 -3.94 5.24
CA ARG A 107 15.26 -4.72 5.12
C ARG A 107 16.49 -3.85 5.15
N THR A 108 16.44 -2.68 4.52
CA THR A 108 17.52 -1.72 4.53
C THR A 108 17.79 -1.20 5.94
N LEU A 109 16.75 -0.83 6.69
CA LEU A 109 16.85 -0.41 8.09
C LEU A 109 17.47 -1.53 8.95
N PHE A 110 16.93 -2.75 8.85
CA PHE A 110 17.44 -3.90 9.60
C PHE A 110 18.93 -4.18 9.33
N LYS A 111 19.35 -4.17 8.06
CA LYS A 111 20.77 -4.37 7.68
C LYS A 111 21.72 -3.30 8.23
N ASN A 112 21.19 -2.10 8.51
CA ASN A 112 21.95 -0.98 9.07
C ASN A 112 21.74 -0.81 10.58
N LEU A 113 21.18 -1.82 11.27
CA LEU A 113 20.92 -1.84 12.71
C LEU A 113 19.99 -0.70 13.17
N GLU A 114 19.09 -0.27 12.28
CA GLU A 114 18.04 0.71 12.56
C GLU A 114 16.69 0.03 12.78
N TYR A 115 15.77 0.74 13.43
CA TYR A 115 14.44 0.22 13.71
C TYR A 115 13.61 0.02 12.42
N PRO A 116 13.18 -1.22 12.09
CA PRO A 116 12.61 -1.53 10.77
C PRO A 116 11.21 -0.98 10.49
N TYR A 117 10.48 -0.52 11.51
CA TYR A 117 9.07 -0.14 11.40
C TYR A 117 8.86 1.37 11.53
N LEU A 118 9.74 2.15 10.91
CA LEU A 118 9.79 3.60 11.03
C LEU A 118 8.49 4.29 10.55
N THR A 119 7.87 3.77 9.49
CA THR A 119 6.71 4.35 8.81
C THR A 119 5.36 4.02 9.46
N ASN A 120 5.32 3.08 10.40
CA ASN A 120 4.05 2.60 10.99
C ASN A 120 4.09 2.41 12.52
N THR A 121 5.01 3.09 13.19
CA THR A 121 5.14 3.10 14.66
C THR A 121 5.40 4.51 15.17
N ASN A 122 5.39 4.69 16.48
CA ASN A 122 5.66 5.97 17.15
C ASN A 122 4.76 7.12 16.65
N GLY A 123 3.47 6.84 16.46
CA GLY A 123 2.48 7.80 15.96
C GLY A 123 2.40 7.91 14.45
N ASN A 124 3.28 7.22 13.71
CA ASN A 124 3.18 7.10 12.26
C ASN A 124 2.19 6.01 11.86
N GLU A 125 1.50 6.24 10.76
CA GLU A 125 0.57 5.33 10.13
C GLU A 125 0.96 5.17 8.66
N ARG A 126 0.51 4.10 8.01
CA ARG A 126 0.82 3.88 6.59
C ARG A 126 -0.41 3.50 5.77
N GLY A 127 -0.42 3.95 4.53
CA GLY A 127 -1.44 3.64 3.55
C GLY A 127 -0.82 3.28 2.20
N ASP A 128 -1.65 2.84 1.28
CA ASP A 128 -1.24 2.50 -0.08
C ASP A 128 -2.24 3.06 -1.09
N LEU A 129 -1.78 4.02 -1.90
CA LEU A 129 -2.65 4.71 -2.84
C LEU A 129 -3.12 3.81 -3.99
N PHE A 130 -2.37 2.77 -4.34
CA PHE A 130 -2.81 1.78 -5.32
C PHE A 130 -4.08 1.05 -4.86
N SER A 131 -4.12 0.61 -3.60
CA SER A 131 -5.30 -0.03 -3.02
C SER A 131 -6.46 0.94 -2.90
N LEU A 132 -6.19 2.18 -2.50
CA LEU A 132 -7.20 3.23 -2.41
C LEU A 132 -7.79 3.60 -3.77
N ALA A 133 -6.96 3.73 -4.81
CA ALA A 133 -7.44 4.02 -6.16
C ALA A 133 -8.40 2.93 -6.69
N ARG A 134 -8.10 1.66 -6.39
CA ARG A 134 -8.98 0.54 -6.72
C ARG A 134 -10.31 0.60 -5.97
N ALA A 135 -10.28 0.87 -4.66
CA ALA A 135 -11.49 1.03 -3.86
C ALA A 135 -12.34 2.20 -4.36
N CYS A 136 -11.71 3.35 -4.65
CA CYS A 136 -12.41 4.49 -5.23
C CYS A 136 -13.07 4.15 -6.56
N HIS A 137 -12.35 3.50 -7.48
CA HIS A 137 -12.91 3.07 -8.76
C HIS A 137 -14.05 2.06 -8.61
N LEU A 138 -13.97 1.15 -7.62
CA LEU A 138 -15.00 0.15 -7.35
C LEU A 138 -16.32 0.79 -6.87
N TYR A 139 -16.23 1.74 -5.94
CA TYR A 139 -17.41 2.35 -5.33
C TYR A 139 -17.88 3.65 -6.02
N TYR A 140 -16.99 4.30 -6.78
CA TYR A 140 -17.24 5.51 -7.56
C TYR A 140 -16.53 5.38 -8.92
N PRO A 141 -17.05 4.58 -9.87
CA PRO A 141 -16.35 4.24 -11.13
C PRO A 141 -15.89 5.47 -11.93
N ASP A 142 -16.66 6.57 -11.87
CA ASP A 142 -16.37 7.79 -12.60
C ASP A 142 -15.36 8.73 -11.90
N CYS A 143 -14.87 8.35 -10.71
CA CYS A 143 -13.94 9.19 -9.95
C CYS A 143 -12.54 9.24 -10.57
N ILE A 144 -12.14 8.17 -11.27
CA ILE A 144 -10.83 8.02 -11.89
C ILE A 144 -10.93 7.23 -13.19
N LYS A 145 -10.37 7.78 -14.26
CA LYS A 145 -10.27 7.08 -15.56
C LYS A 145 -9.16 6.03 -15.49
N THR A 146 -9.47 4.81 -15.89
CA THR A 146 -8.49 3.70 -15.90
C THR A 146 -8.31 3.14 -17.31
N PRO A 147 -7.08 2.90 -17.77
CA PRO A 147 -6.86 2.10 -18.97
C PRO A 147 -7.42 0.68 -18.80
N ILE A 148 -7.81 0.07 -19.87
CA ILE A 148 -8.31 -1.30 -19.88
C ILE A 148 -7.24 -2.22 -20.49
N SER A 149 -6.98 -3.35 -19.84
CA SER A 149 -6.07 -4.39 -20.36
C SER A 149 -6.75 -5.25 -21.43
N ASP A 150 -5.95 -6.06 -22.15
CA ASP A 150 -6.44 -7.03 -23.16
C ASP A 150 -7.43 -8.06 -22.55
N LYS A 151 -7.36 -8.28 -21.24
CA LYS A 151 -8.28 -9.15 -20.48
C LYS A 151 -9.53 -8.40 -19.98
N ASN A 152 -9.78 -7.20 -20.50
CA ASN A 152 -10.89 -6.33 -20.10
C ASN A 152 -10.92 -6.00 -18.59
N ASN A 153 -9.74 -5.83 -17.97
CA ASN A 153 -9.59 -5.43 -16.58
C ASN A 153 -9.04 -4.00 -16.49
N PRO A 154 -9.48 -3.18 -15.51
CA PRO A 154 -8.90 -1.87 -15.27
C PRO A 154 -7.43 -1.99 -14.85
N VAL A 155 -6.60 -1.10 -15.33
CA VAL A 155 -5.16 -1.06 -15.07
C VAL A 155 -4.85 0.14 -14.18
N PHE A 156 -4.29 -0.13 -13.01
CA PHE A 156 -3.94 0.89 -12.01
C PHE A 156 -2.43 1.15 -11.92
N LYS A 157 -1.64 0.86 -12.98
CA LYS A 157 -0.23 1.24 -13.00
C LYS A 157 -0.10 2.75 -13.09
N LEU A 158 0.68 3.37 -12.20
CA LEU A 158 0.82 4.82 -12.06
C LEU A 158 1.20 5.48 -13.40
N GLU A 159 2.16 4.90 -14.11
CA GLU A 159 2.63 5.34 -15.43
C GLU A 159 1.55 5.44 -16.51
N LYS A 160 0.46 4.66 -16.35
CA LYS A 160 -0.69 4.65 -17.27
C LYS A 160 -1.88 5.42 -16.72
N LEU A 161 -2.05 5.36 -15.38
CA LEU A 161 -3.18 5.98 -14.70
C LEU A 161 -3.06 7.51 -14.66
N ALA A 162 -1.88 8.04 -14.38
CA ALA A 162 -1.66 9.48 -14.26
C ALA A 162 -1.96 10.22 -15.57
N PRO A 163 -1.40 9.86 -16.73
CA PRO A 163 -1.72 10.53 -18.00
C PRO A 163 -3.20 10.41 -18.41
N MET A 164 -3.86 9.29 -18.08
CA MET A 164 -5.28 9.09 -18.37
C MET A 164 -6.19 10.08 -17.61
N ASN A 165 -5.68 10.63 -16.51
CA ASN A 165 -6.37 11.61 -15.69
C ASN A 165 -5.79 13.03 -15.81
N ASP A 166 -5.13 13.33 -16.92
CA ASP A 166 -4.53 14.65 -17.24
C ASP A 166 -3.45 15.07 -16.22
N ILE A 167 -2.82 14.11 -15.54
CA ILE A 167 -1.74 14.35 -14.59
C ILE A 167 -0.39 14.18 -15.29
N LYS A 168 0.44 15.22 -15.26
CA LYS A 168 1.80 15.19 -15.83
C LYS A 168 2.66 14.16 -15.11
N HIS A 169 3.26 13.25 -15.87
CA HIS A 169 4.16 12.22 -15.36
C HIS A 169 5.35 12.03 -16.31
N ASP A 170 5.97 13.15 -16.70
CA ASP A 170 7.04 13.17 -17.71
C ASP A 170 8.33 12.48 -17.21
N LYS A 171 8.49 12.38 -15.89
CA LYS A 171 9.62 11.74 -15.23
C LYS A 171 9.21 10.38 -14.59
N ALA A 172 8.35 9.63 -15.27
CA ALA A 172 8.01 8.28 -14.83
C ALA A 172 9.29 7.45 -14.60
N HIS A 173 9.26 6.66 -13.51
CA HIS A 173 10.41 5.90 -13.02
C HIS A 173 11.58 6.78 -12.54
N SER A 174 11.27 7.93 -11.96
CA SER A 174 12.14 8.61 -11.02
C SER A 174 11.36 8.81 -9.73
N ALA A 175 11.94 8.49 -8.59
CA ALA A 175 11.24 8.49 -7.31
C ALA A 175 10.47 9.80 -7.05
N MET A 176 11.04 10.97 -7.31
CA MET A 176 10.33 12.24 -7.15
C MET A 176 9.19 12.42 -8.17
N GLY A 177 9.38 11.95 -9.42
CA GLY A 177 8.32 11.99 -10.44
C GLY A 177 7.11 11.16 -10.03
N ASP A 178 7.35 9.97 -9.47
CA ASP A 178 6.32 9.05 -9.03
C ASP A 178 5.63 9.56 -7.75
N VAL A 179 6.37 10.17 -6.81
CA VAL A 179 5.79 10.87 -5.63
C VAL A 179 4.84 11.98 -6.05
N LEU A 180 5.25 12.86 -6.97
CA LEU A 180 4.42 13.99 -7.41
C LEU A 180 3.16 13.51 -8.14
N ALA A 181 3.26 12.51 -9.01
CA ALA A 181 2.11 11.90 -9.67
C ALA A 181 1.17 11.24 -8.65
N THR A 182 1.72 10.57 -7.64
CA THR A 182 0.96 9.96 -6.54
C THR A 182 0.17 11.00 -5.75
N ILE A 183 0.76 12.16 -5.43
CA ILE A 183 0.08 13.28 -4.78
C ILE A 183 -1.10 13.79 -5.63
N GLU A 184 -0.92 13.97 -6.94
CA GLU A 184 -2.00 14.46 -7.81
C GLU A 184 -3.15 13.43 -7.94
N ILE A 185 -2.83 12.13 -8.01
CA ILE A 185 -3.87 11.07 -7.92
C ILE A 185 -4.60 11.15 -6.57
N ALA A 186 -3.89 11.33 -5.46
CA ALA A 186 -4.50 11.45 -4.14
C ALA A 186 -5.44 12.66 -4.04
N LYS A 187 -5.05 13.81 -4.57
CA LYS A 187 -5.92 15.00 -4.68
C LYS A 187 -7.19 14.72 -5.48
N LEU A 188 -7.04 14.05 -6.63
CA LEU A 188 -8.15 13.67 -7.48
C LEU A 188 -9.15 12.76 -6.73
N LEU A 189 -8.65 11.72 -6.06
CA LEU A 189 -9.47 10.78 -5.31
C LEU A 189 -10.13 11.44 -4.10
N ASN A 190 -9.43 12.28 -3.35
CA ASN A 190 -10.01 13.04 -2.24
C ASN A 190 -11.15 13.95 -2.72
N LYS A 191 -11.00 14.59 -3.89
CA LYS A 191 -12.03 15.46 -4.48
C LYS A 191 -13.22 14.68 -5.03
N LYS A 192 -12.99 13.57 -5.72
CA LYS A 192 -14.02 12.82 -6.46
C LYS A 192 -14.71 11.72 -5.66
N ALA A 193 -14.02 11.14 -4.67
CA ALA A 193 -14.51 10.06 -3.82
C ALA A 193 -14.18 10.32 -2.33
N PRO A 194 -14.61 11.47 -1.76
CA PRO A 194 -14.17 11.90 -0.42
C PRO A 194 -14.53 10.92 0.70
N ASN A 195 -15.63 10.20 0.58
CA ASN A 195 -16.06 9.24 1.59
C ASN A 195 -15.14 8.00 1.62
N VAL A 196 -14.77 7.48 0.44
CA VAL A 196 -13.82 6.36 0.35
C VAL A 196 -12.43 6.81 0.80
N TRP A 197 -11.99 8.02 0.41
CA TRP A 197 -10.74 8.62 0.88
C TRP A 197 -10.67 8.67 2.41
N LYS A 198 -11.69 9.25 3.06
CA LYS A 198 -11.77 9.34 4.53
C LYS A 198 -11.80 7.97 5.20
N ALA A 199 -12.62 7.04 4.68
CA ALA A 199 -12.68 5.67 5.21
C ALA A 199 -11.33 4.96 5.11
N SER A 200 -10.61 5.12 4.01
CA SER A 200 -9.29 4.53 3.83
C SER A 200 -8.25 5.08 4.80
N LEU A 201 -8.28 6.37 5.10
CA LEU A 201 -7.40 6.97 6.12
C LEU A 201 -7.70 6.44 7.54
N MET A 202 -8.91 5.97 7.82
CA MET A 202 -9.23 5.31 9.09
C MET A 202 -8.63 3.89 9.18
N THR A 203 -8.16 3.33 8.07
CA THR A 203 -7.58 1.98 8.02
C THR A 203 -6.05 1.96 7.88
N THR A 204 -5.39 3.11 8.02
CA THR A 204 -3.92 3.24 7.97
C THR A 204 -3.20 2.75 9.22
N ASN A 205 -3.96 2.46 10.29
CA ASN A 205 -3.48 1.91 11.55
C ASN A 205 -4.23 0.62 11.88
N LYS A 206 -3.49 -0.42 12.26
CA LYS A 206 -4.04 -1.75 12.51
C LYS A 206 -5.09 -1.76 13.63
N ASP A 207 -4.83 -1.07 14.74
CA ASP A 207 -5.73 -1.06 15.89
C ASP A 207 -7.00 -0.26 15.59
N LYS A 208 -6.87 0.88 14.91
CA LYS A 208 -8.03 1.66 14.42
C LYS A 208 -8.87 0.84 13.46
N SER A 209 -8.24 0.14 12.50
CA SER A 209 -8.93 -0.77 11.56
C SER A 209 -9.69 -1.85 12.30
N PHE A 210 -9.08 -2.46 13.31
CA PHE A 210 -9.72 -3.51 14.09
C PHE A 210 -10.93 -2.97 14.86
N GLN A 211 -10.81 -1.80 15.49
CA GLN A 211 -11.93 -1.16 16.20
C GLN A 211 -13.06 -0.79 15.24
N LEU A 212 -12.74 -0.24 14.06
CA LEU A 212 -13.73 0.06 13.04
C LEU A 212 -14.53 -1.21 12.65
N ILE A 213 -13.84 -2.30 12.30
CA ILE A 213 -14.45 -3.57 11.91
C ILE A 213 -15.33 -4.13 13.03
N LYS A 214 -14.90 -4.02 14.30
CA LYS A 214 -15.62 -4.53 15.46
C LYS A 214 -16.89 -3.72 15.78
N ASN A 215 -16.86 -2.42 15.52
CA ASN A 215 -17.95 -1.51 15.91
C ASN A 215 -19.02 -1.38 14.82
N GLU A 216 -18.67 -1.67 13.56
CA GLU A 216 -19.62 -1.62 12.46
C GLU A 216 -20.45 -2.91 12.39
N GLN A 217 -21.77 -2.78 12.21
CA GLN A 217 -22.64 -3.93 12.02
C GLN A 217 -22.28 -4.69 10.74
N LEU A 218 -21.97 -3.96 9.70
CA LEU A 218 -21.48 -4.48 8.42
C LEU A 218 -20.52 -3.47 7.80
N PHE A 219 -19.60 -3.96 7.00
CA PHE A 219 -18.65 -3.14 6.26
C PHE A 219 -18.32 -3.76 4.91
N CYS A 220 -17.89 -2.91 3.98
CA CYS A 220 -17.45 -3.35 2.67
C CYS A 220 -15.92 -3.41 2.62
N THR A 221 -15.39 -4.42 1.96
CA THR A 221 -13.97 -4.55 1.62
C THR A 221 -13.84 -5.10 0.21
N ASP A 222 -12.65 -4.99 -0.40
CA ASP A 222 -12.35 -5.63 -1.67
C ASP A 222 -11.12 -6.51 -1.58
N PHE A 223 -11.12 -7.58 -2.34
CA PHE A 223 -9.93 -8.37 -2.61
C PHE A 223 -9.52 -8.17 -4.07
N PHE A 224 -8.24 -7.90 -4.27
CA PHE A 224 -7.69 -7.81 -5.62
C PHE A 224 -7.22 -9.18 -6.06
N TYR A 225 -7.91 -9.72 -7.06
CA TYR A 225 -7.67 -11.08 -7.52
C TYR A 225 -7.68 -11.14 -9.04
N TYR A 226 -6.61 -11.67 -9.64
CA TYR A 226 -6.43 -11.75 -11.09
C TYR A 226 -6.73 -10.45 -11.87
N GLY A 227 -6.31 -9.32 -11.31
CA GLY A 227 -6.48 -8.02 -11.95
C GLY A 227 -7.87 -7.38 -11.78
N LYS A 228 -8.72 -7.94 -10.89
CA LYS A 228 -10.04 -7.40 -10.57
C LYS A 228 -10.19 -7.18 -9.08
N SER A 229 -10.84 -6.08 -8.70
CA SER A 229 -11.35 -5.89 -7.35
C SER A 229 -12.68 -6.63 -7.22
N VAL A 230 -12.76 -7.54 -6.25
CA VAL A 230 -13.98 -8.29 -5.92
C VAL A 230 -14.50 -7.76 -4.58
N PRO A 231 -15.70 -7.13 -4.56
CA PRO A 231 -16.26 -6.59 -3.32
C PRO A 231 -16.84 -7.69 -2.43
N PHE A 232 -16.73 -7.47 -1.13
CA PHE A 232 -17.35 -8.29 -0.10
C PHE A 232 -18.09 -7.40 0.89
N VAL A 233 -19.25 -7.86 1.35
CA VAL A 233 -19.97 -7.26 2.47
C VAL A 233 -19.82 -8.21 3.64
N LEU A 234 -19.15 -7.75 4.68
CA LEU A 234 -18.76 -8.57 5.82
C LEU A 234 -19.35 -8.04 7.11
N THR A 235 -19.55 -8.95 8.07
CA THR A 235 -19.81 -8.61 9.47
C THR A 235 -18.77 -9.29 10.37
N PHE A 236 -18.38 -8.62 11.45
CA PHE A 236 -17.45 -9.17 12.42
C PHE A 236 -18.10 -10.29 13.23
N VAL A 237 -17.40 -11.42 13.39
CA VAL A 237 -17.87 -12.56 14.19
C VAL A 237 -17.08 -12.63 15.49
N CYS A 238 -15.77 -12.77 15.40
CA CYS A 238 -14.89 -12.90 16.55
C CYS A 238 -13.44 -12.59 16.19
N GLN A 239 -12.61 -12.47 17.21
CA GLN A 239 -11.16 -12.44 17.04
C GLN A 239 -10.60 -13.85 17.05
N HIS A 240 -9.71 -14.18 16.11
CA HIS A 240 -9.05 -15.48 16.09
C HIS A 240 -8.23 -15.68 17.37
N PRO A 241 -8.46 -16.76 18.15
CA PRO A 241 -7.91 -16.90 19.50
C PRO A 241 -6.38 -16.98 19.54
N GLN A 242 -5.75 -17.52 18.50
CA GLN A 242 -4.29 -17.69 18.44
C GLN A 242 -3.59 -16.55 17.72
N TRP A 243 -4.19 -16.04 16.62
CA TRP A 243 -3.52 -15.12 15.70
C TRP A 243 -3.97 -13.69 15.83
N GLY A 244 -5.04 -13.43 16.57
CA GLY A 244 -5.54 -12.10 16.87
C GLY A 244 -6.16 -11.31 15.70
N TYR A 245 -6.29 -11.89 14.50
CA TYR A 245 -6.95 -11.20 13.39
C TYR A 245 -8.48 -11.33 13.46
N PRO A 246 -9.25 -10.39 12.87
CA PRO A 246 -10.69 -10.48 12.83
C PRO A 246 -11.17 -11.61 11.92
N MET A 247 -12.09 -12.40 12.43
CA MET A 247 -12.86 -13.39 11.69
C MET A 247 -14.19 -12.75 11.32
N CYS A 248 -14.53 -12.76 10.04
CA CYS A 248 -15.72 -12.10 9.51
C CYS A 248 -16.57 -13.09 8.73
N PHE A 249 -17.88 -12.87 8.74
CA PHE A 249 -18.83 -13.63 7.95
C PHE A 249 -19.14 -12.89 6.65
N ASP A 250 -19.11 -13.57 5.52
CA ASP A 250 -19.51 -13.05 4.22
C ASP A 250 -21.03 -13.09 4.08
N LEU A 251 -21.66 -11.91 4.06
CA LEU A 251 -23.11 -11.75 3.98
C LEU A 251 -23.69 -12.11 2.60
N LYS A 252 -22.87 -12.56 1.66
CA LYS A 252 -23.33 -13.24 0.46
C LYS A 252 -24.01 -14.57 0.78
N ALA A 253 -23.60 -15.25 1.86
CA ALA A 253 -24.27 -16.42 2.41
C ALA A 253 -25.36 -15.99 3.39
N ASP A 254 -26.46 -16.74 3.46
CA ASP A 254 -27.52 -16.49 4.44
C ASP A 254 -27.05 -16.88 5.85
N PRO A 255 -26.89 -15.93 6.77
CA PRO A 255 -26.46 -16.25 8.13
C PRO A 255 -27.48 -17.07 8.91
N SER A 256 -28.77 -16.97 8.59
CA SER A 256 -29.84 -17.70 9.29
C SER A 256 -29.65 -19.21 9.21
N TYR A 257 -29.16 -19.71 8.08
CA TYR A 257 -28.82 -21.11 7.92
C TYR A 257 -27.81 -21.57 8.97
N TYR A 258 -26.72 -20.83 9.15
CA TYR A 258 -25.61 -21.18 10.06
C TYR A 258 -25.96 -20.95 11.52
N LEU A 259 -26.78 -19.94 11.83
CA LEU A 259 -27.21 -19.60 13.19
C LEU A 259 -28.17 -20.65 13.78
N ASN A 260 -28.88 -21.41 12.93
CA ASN A 260 -29.81 -22.47 13.34
C ASN A 260 -29.14 -23.82 13.49
N LEU A 261 -27.86 -23.97 13.11
CA LEU A 261 -27.14 -25.24 13.27
C LEU A 261 -26.61 -25.41 14.70
N SER A 262 -26.64 -26.66 15.18
CA SER A 262 -25.88 -27.04 16.37
C SER A 262 -24.36 -26.91 16.10
N ILE A 263 -23.55 -26.83 17.14
CA ILE A 263 -22.08 -26.75 17.02
C ILE A 263 -21.52 -27.96 16.24
N GLN A 264 -22.13 -29.15 16.40
CA GLN A 264 -21.70 -30.38 15.70
C GLN A 264 -22.02 -30.30 14.22
N GLU A 265 -23.22 -29.86 13.85
CA GLU A 265 -23.63 -29.67 12.46
C GLU A 265 -22.81 -28.58 11.78
N LEU A 266 -22.58 -27.45 12.47
CA LEU A 266 -21.73 -26.36 11.95
C LEU A 266 -20.29 -26.82 11.66
N LYS A 267 -19.69 -27.60 12.58
CA LYS A 267 -18.35 -28.17 12.34
C LYS A 267 -18.34 -29.09 11.13
N LYS A 268 -19.35 -29.96 10.98
CA LYS A 268 -19.48 -30.85 9.83
C LYS A 268 -19.63 -30.09 8.52
N GLU A 269 -20.51 -29.10 8.50
CA GLU A 269 -20.76 -28.26 7.32
C GLU A 269 -19.48 -27.48 6.86
N LEU A 270 -18.74 -26.87 7.80
CA LEU A 270 -17.52 -26.15 7.49
C LEU A 270 -16.40 -27.10 7.00
N LEU A 271 -16.31 -28.31 7.52
CA LEU A 271 -15.35 -29.32 7.06
C LEU A 271 -15.68 -29.79 5.64
N LEU A 272 -16.93 -30.10 5.34
CA LEU A 272 -17.39 -30.54 4.02
C LEU A 272 -17.13 -29.45 2.96
N LYS A 273 -17.40 -28.20 3.27
CA LYS A 273 -17.10 -27.08 2.34
C LYS A 273 -15.62 -26.92 2.08
N LYS A 274 -14.78 -27.10 3.10
CA LYS A 274 -13.31 -27.06 2.96
C LYS A 274 -12.80 -28.20 2.06
N GLU A 275 -13.30 -29.41 2.26
CA GLU A 275 -12.93 -30.59 1.47
C GLU A 275 -13.35 -30.47 0.00
N ASN A 276 -14.52 -29.89 -0.25
CA ASN A 276 -15.06 -29.68 -1.59
C ASN A 276 -14.56 -28.40 -2.26
N LEU A 277 -13.55 -27.71 -1.70
CA LEU A 277 -13.01 -26.44 -2.18
C LEU A 277 -14.08 -25.35 -2.38
N GLN A 278 -15.18 -25.42 -1.67
CA GLN A 278 -16.22 -24.40 -1.71
C GLN A 278 -15.83 -23.20 -0.84
N ASN A 279 -16.31 -22.03 -1.23
CA ASN A 279 -16.07 -20.81 -0.46
C ASN A 279 -16.69 -20.92 0.93
N LEU A 280 -15.87 -20.84 1.95
CA LEU A 280 -16.35 -20.76 3.33
C LEU A 280 -16.99 -19.39 3.55
N PRO A 281 -18.12 -19.30 4.26
CA PRO A 281 -18.74 -18.02 4.60
C PRO A 281 -17.95 -17.23 5.64
N ILE A 282 -17.00 -17.88 6.33
CA ILE A 282 -16.13 -17.25 7.33
C ILE A 282 -14.77 -17.00 6.70
N THR A 283 -14.37 -15.74 6.67
CA THR A 283 -13.07 -15.31 6.17
C THR A 283 -12.27 -14.57 7.25
N LYS A 284 -10.97 -14.63 7.14
CA LYS A 284 -10.03 -13.87 7.96
C LYS A 284 -9.59 -12.62 7.23
N LEU A 285 -9.59 -11.49 7.92
CA LEU A 285 -9.02 -10.26 7.39
C LEU A 285 -7.60 -10.06 7.93
N HIS A 286 -6.65 -9.94 7.02
CA HIS A 286 -5.29 -9.54 7.36
C HIS A 286 -5.20 -8.02 7.32
N LEU A 287 -5.14 -7.40 8.51
CA LEU A 287 -4.89 -5.96 8.63
C LEU A 287 -3.37 -5.73 8.42
N LYS A 288 -3.03 -5.09 7.33
CA LYS A 288 -1.64 -4.79 6.95
C LYS A 288 -1.18 -3.42 7.43
#